data_b588a76c35c77c2a147161fdddb45467
#
_entry.id   b588a76c35c77c2a147161fdddb45467
#
_cell.length_a   1.000
_cell.length_b   1.000
_cell.length_c   1.000
_cell.angle_alpha   90.00
_cell.angle_beta   90.00
_cell.angle_gamma   90.00
#
_symmetry.space_group_name_H-M   'P 1'
#
loop_
_entity.id
_entity.type
_entity.pdbx_description
1 polymer ?
#
loop_
_entity_poly.entity_id
_entity_poly.type
_entity_poly.pdbx_seq_one_letter_code
_entity_poly.pdbx_strand_id
1 'polypeptide(L)'
;MLQTTDHIVITGAAGFIASVLAEQLNARGFHQLTLVDDFSRADKLPNHQHLLCRQKIHRNDFITWAYEQHDIKAIIHLGARTDTTEMNYAVHKELNLDYTKAVWTYCTERQIPLLYASSAATYGNGEHGYSDTMVDISVLEPLNPYGQSKQDFDVWALQQTACPPQWYGLKFFNVYGPHESHKGRMASVIFHAFHQIKQHGNIKLFRSHREGIADGEQQRDFVYVFDVVNMLWWMAQHHPANGLYNIGTGKAESFNALAHGVFEALQLEPNIQYIDTPIDIRDKYQYFTQADMNRLHQAGYHQPQFDIRSGCLDYVRKYLM
;
A
#
# COMPACT_ATOMS: atom_id res chain seq x y z
N MET A 1 -1.93 13.26 -20.05
CA MET A 1 -0.67 13.17 -19.25
C MET A 1 -0.57 14.38 -18.35
N LEU A 2 -0.27 14.18 -17.07
CA LEU A 2 -0.06 15.23 -16.08
C LEU A 2 1.23 16.01 -16.37
N GLN A 3 1.20 17.32 -16.18
CA GLN A 3 2.31 18.24 -16.35
C GLN A 3 2.80 18.76 -15.00
N THR A 4 4.03 19.25 -14.91
CA THR A 4 4.62 19.74 -13.64
C THR A 4 3.89 20.96 -13.07
N THR A 5 3.08 21.65 -13.89
CA THR A 5 2.22 22.77 -13.48
C THR A 5 0.85 22.34 -12.98
N ASP A 6 0.48 21.05 -13.12
CA ASP A 6 -0.84 20.56 -12.74
C ASP A 6 -0.97 20.43 -11.22
N HIS A 7 -2.12 20.84 -10.71
CA HIS A 7 -2.46 20.73 -9.30
C HIS A 7 -2.90 19.29 -8.98
N ILE A 8 -2.12 18.56 -8.18
CA ILE A 8 -2.38 17.19 -7.76
C ILE A 8 -2.63 17.18 -6.26
N VAL A 9 -3.68 16.50 -5.84
CA VAL A 9 -3.97 16.28 -4.42
C VAL A 9 -3.55 14.87 -4.02
N ILE A 10 -2.81 14.74 -2.92
CA ILE A 10 -2.38 13.47 -2.35
C ILE A 10 -2.92 13.37 -0.93
N THR A 11 -3.79 12.41 -0.65
CA THR A 11 -4.26 12.16 0.71
C THR A 11 -3.48 11.02 1.39
N GLY A 12 -3.44 11.04 2.72
CA GLY A 12 -2.54 10.16 3.46
C GLY A 12 -1.07 10.57 3.33
N ALA A 13 -0.83 11.84 3.00
CA ALA A 13 0.46 12.37 2.54
C ALA A 13 1.59 12.30 3.57
N ALA A 14 1.28 12.24 4.87
CA ALA A 14 2.25 11.97 5.92
C ALA A 14 2.47 10.46 6.18
N GLY A 15 1.72 9.60 5.50
CA GLY A 15 1.84 8.14 5.57
C GLY A 15 2.96 7.59 4.70
N PHE A 16 3.18 6.28 4.78
CA PHE A 16 4.26 5.56 4.14
C PHE A 16 4.29 5.74 2.60
N ILE A 17 3.35 5.16 1.86
CA ILE A 17 3.37 5.13 0.39
C ILE A 17 3.20 6.54 -0.19
N ALA A 18 2.30 7.33 0.39
CA ALA A 18 1.96 8.65 -0.12
C ALA A 18 3.10 9.66 0.02
N SER A 19 3.89 9.60 1.10
CA SER A 19 5.05 10.48 1.27
C SER A 19 6.18 10.14 0.29
N VAL A 20 6.43 8.85 0.03
CA VAL A 20 7.39 8.43 -1.01
C VAL A 20 6.90 8.86 -2.40
N LEU A 21 5.60 8.73 -2.68
CA LEU A 21 5.03 9.25 -3.94
C LEU A 21 5.26 10.76 -4.09
N ALA A 22 4.94 11.53 -3.04
CA ALA A 22 5.12 12.99 -3.06
C ALA A 22 6.59 13.38 -3.27
N GLU A 23 7.53 12.68 -2.61
CA GLU A 23 8.96 12.88 -2.78
C GLU A 23 9.41 12.57 -4.22
N GLN A 24 8.96 11.46 -4.79
CA GLN A 24 9.26 11.09 -6.17
C GLN A 24 8.64 12.05 -7.20
N LEU A 25 7.47 12.61 -6.91
CA LEU A 25 6.87 13.68 -7.73
C LEU A 25 7.67 14.97 -7.62
N ASN A 26 8.12 15.35 -6.42
CA ASN A 26 9.01 16.51 -6.25
C ASN A 26 10.32 16.34 -7.05
N ALA A 27 10.93 15.15 -7.02
CA ALA A 27 12.14 14.84 -7.80
C ALA A 27 11.90 14.97 -9.33
N ARG A 28 10.65 14.79 -9.79
CA ARG A 28 10.23 14.99 -11.19
C ARG A 28 9.77 16.43 -11.49
N GLY A 29 9.91 17.35 -10.54
CA GLY A 29 9.55 18.77 -10.70
C GLY A 29 8.08 19.12 -10.43
N PHE A 30 7.27 18.18 -9.90
CA PHE A 30 5.89 18.44 -9.51
C PHE A 30 5.85 19.08 -8.13
N HIS A 31 5.61 20.37 -8.05
CA HIS A 31 5.55 21.12 -6.78
C HIS A 31 4.13 21.67 -6.50
N GLN A 32 3.22 21.60 -7.48
CA GLN A 32 1.81 22.01 -7.30
C GLN A 32 1.01 20.88 -6.60
N LEU A 33 1.54 20.39 -5.47
CA LEU A 33 0.94 19.34 -4.68
C LEU A 33 0.16 19.95 -3.51
N THR A 34 -1.09 19.51 -3.30
CA THR A 34 -1.78 19.68 -2.02
C THR A 34 -1.69 18.37 -1.24
N LEU A 35 -1.09 18.44 -0.07
CA LEU A 35 -0.91 17.30 0.82
C LEU A 35 -2.02 17.28 1.87
N VAL A 36 -2.70 16.13 2.01
CA VAL A 36 -3.84 15.97 2.93
C VAL A 36 -3.55 14.85 3.93
N ASP A 37 -3.50 15.15 5.23
CA ASP A 37 -3.34 14.17 6.32
C ASP A 37 -3.71 14.81 7.66
N ASP A 38 -3.54 14.06 8.75
CA ASP A 38 -3.37 14.59 10.10
C ASP A 38 -1.88 14.83 10.35
N PHE A 39 -1.45 16.07 10.19
CA PHE A 39 -0.05 16.50 10.36
C PHE A 39 0.34 16.77 11.82
N SER A 40 -0.56 16.57 12.78
CA SER A 40 -0.27 16.75 14.21
C SER A 40 0.62 15.66 14.79
N ARG A 41 0.74 14.53 14.11
CA ARG A 41 1.53 13.38 14.56
C ARG A 41 3.02 13.57 14.35
N ALA A 42 3.75 13.76 15.46
CA ALA A 42 5.20 14.01 15.44
C ALA A 42 6.01 12.84 14.85
N ASP A 43 5.54 11.58 15.03
CA ASP A 43 6.18 10.38 14.49
C ASP A 43 6.14 10.30 12.95
N LYS A 44 5.25 11.06 12.30
CA LYS A 44 5.18 11.19 10.84
C LYS A 44 5.95 12.39 10.29
N LEU A 45 6.45 13.29 11.13
CA LEU A 45 7.10 14.53 10.69
C LEU A 45 8.25 14.29 9.69
N PRO A 46 9.13 13.29 9.88
CA PRO A 46 10.20 13.00 8.91
C PRO A 46 9.70 12.73 7.50
N ASN A 47 8.50 12.13 7.35
CA ASN A 47 7.95 11.74 6.07
C ASN A 47 7.51 12.93 5.20
N HIS A 48 7.23 14.11 5.81
CA HIS A 48 6.57 15.17 5.04
C HIS A 48 7.14 16.57 5.27
N GLN A 49 8.08 16.77 6.24
CA GLN A 49 8.60 18.10 6.52
C GLN A 49 9.41 18.72 5.37
N HIS A 50 10.08 17.89 4.60
CA HIS A 50 10.96 18.23 3.49
C HIS A 50 10.23 18.34 2.13
N LEU A 51 8.98 17.91 2.05
CA LEU A 51 8.23 17.87 0.80
C LEU A 51 7.86 19.27 0.33
N LEU A 52 8.15 19.55 -0.94
CA LEU A 52 7.72 20.76 -1.62
C LEU A 52 6.26 20.61 -2.03
N CYS A 53 5.43 21.53 -1.56
CA CYS A 53 4.00 21.50 -1.83
C CYS A 53 3.41 22.91 -1.84
N ARG A 54 2.27 23.06 -2.50
CA ARG A 54 1.48 24.29 -2.53
C ARG A 54 0.90 24.58 -1.15
N GLN A 55 0.37 23.54 -0.47
CA GLN A 55 -0.21 23.64 0.87
C GLN A 55 -0.41 22.27 1.50
N LYS A 56 -0.66 22.30 2.83
CA LYS A 56 -1.05 21.14 3.65
C LYS A 56 -2.43 21.39 4.23
N ILE A 57 -3.35 20.42 4.05
CA ILE A 57 -4.74 20.50 4.50
C ILE A 57 -4.99 19.38 5.49
N HIS A 58 -5.64 19.66 6.62
CA HIS A 58 -6.07 18.62 7.54
C HIS A 58 -7.17 17.76 6.90
N ARG A 59 -7.11 16.44 7.09
CA ARG A 59 -8.03 15.48 6.45
C ARG A 59 -9.52 15.79 6.68
N ASN A 60 -9.87 16.36 7.84
CA ASN A 60 -11.27 16.68 8.18
C ASN A 60 -11.79 17.87 7.36
N ASP A 61 -10.91 18.76 6.92
CA ASP A 61 -11.26 19.97 6.16
C ASP A 61 -11.21 19.73 4.65
N PHE A 62 -10.64 18.60 4.23
CA PHE A 62 -10.29 18.35 2.84
C PHE A 62 -11.50 18.45 1.89
N ILE A 63 -12.62 17.78 2.18
CA ILE A 63 -13.76 17.77 1.28
C ILE A 63 -14.36 19.17 1.12
N THR A 64 -14.54 19.90 2.23
CA THR A 64 -15.05 21.28 2.19
C THR A 64 -14.10 22.17 1.38
N TRP A 65 -12.81 22.12 1.67
CA TRP A 65 -11.79 22.86 0.92
C TRP A 65 -11.78 22.49 -0.57
N ALA A 66 -11.91 21.20 -0.92
CA ALA A 66 -11.85 20.72 -2.29
C ALA A 66 -12.97 21.31 -3.15
N TYR A 67 -14.19 21.45 -2.61
CA TYR A 67 -15.31 22.06 -3.33
C TYR A 67 -15.09 23.53 -3.70
N GLU A 68 -14.20 24.23 -3.01
CA GLU A 68 -13.81 25.61 -3.32
C GLU A 68 -12.72 25.69 -4.41
N GLN A 69 -12.10 24.56 -4.80
CA GLN A 69 -11.05 24.51 -5.81
C GLN A 69 -11.63 24.22 -7.20
N HIS A 70 -10.99 24.80 -8.24
CA HIS A 70 -11.40 24.63 -9.63
C HIS A 70 -10.25 24.15 -10.54
N ASP A 71 -9.03 23.99 -9.98
CA ASP A 71 -7.80 23.71 -10.74
C ASP A 71 -7.20 22.32 -10.45
N ILE A 72 -7.87 21.49 -9.63
CA ILE A 72 -7.40 20.13 -9.34
C ILE A 72 -7.48 19.26 -10.60
N LYS A 73 -6.35 18.63 -10.96
CA LYS A 73 -6.22 17.77 -12.15
C LYS A 73 -6.24 16.28 -11.85
N ALA A 74 -5.87 15.87 -10.64
CA ALA A 74 -5.94 14.48 -10.19
C ALA A 74 -5.97 14.40 -8.68
N ILE A 75 -6.60 13.35 -8.15
CA ILE A 75 -6.55 13.00 -6.73
C ILE A 75 -5.96 11.59 -6.59
N ILE A 76 -4.91 11.48 -5.77
CA ILE A 76 -4.30 10.20 -5.38
C ILE A 76 -4.63 9.99 -3.90
N HIS A 77 -5.67 9.20 -3.65
CA HIS A 77 -6.24 8.97 -2.33
C HIS A 77 -5.63 7.72 -1.68
N LEU A 78 -4.56 7.91 -0.90
CA LEU A 78 -3.87 6.83 -0.18
C LEU A 78 -4.13 6.86 1.34
N GLY A 79 -4.92 7.83 1.81
CA GLY A 79 -5.29 7.96 3.21
C GLY A 79 -6.24 6.86 3.66
N ALA A 80 -5.89 6.17 4.76
CA ALA A 80 -6.74 5.16 5.39
C ALA A 80 -6.31 4.88 6.83
N ARG A 81 -7.23 4.33 7.64
CA ARG A 81 -6.89 3.62 8.87
C ARG A 81 -6.45 2.21 8.49
N THR A 82 -5.15 1.90 8.65
CA THR A 82 -4.53 0.65 8.16
C THR A 82 -4.23 -0.36 9.27
N ASP A 83 -4.71 -0.13 10.49
CA ASP A 83 -4.48 -1.01 11.63
C ASP A 83 -5.37 -2.25 11.53
N THR A 84 -4.79 -3.38 11.12
CA THR A 84 -5.49 -4.66 10.97
C THR A 84 -5.88 -5.31 12.30
N THR A 85 -5.42 -4.77 13.43
CA THR A 85 -5.74 -5.25 14.78
C THR A 85 -6.87 -4.44 15.43
N GLU A 86 -7.29 -3.34 14.83
CA GLU A 86 -8.49 -2.61 15.23
C GLU A 86 -9.74 -3.43 14.82
N MET A 87 -10.45 -3.93 15.80
CA MET A 87 -11.62 -4.79 15.57
C MET A 87 -12.94 -4.02 15.50
N ASN A 88 -12.93 -2.73 15.83
CA ASN A 88 -14.13 -1.90 15.71
C ASN A 88 -14.32 -1.46 14.25
N TYR A 89 -15.26 -2.13 13.56
CA TYR A 89 -15.57 -1.79 12.16
C TYR A 89 -16.02 -0.33 11.97
N ALA A 90 -16.69 0.28 12.95
CA ALA A 90 -17.17 1.66 12.83
C ALA A 90 -16.03 2.66 12.56
N VAL A 91 -14.85 2.44 13.16
CA VAL A 91 -13.64 3.26 12.91
C VAL A 91 -13.18 3.13 11.46
N HIS A 92 -13.17 1.91 10.93
CA HIS A 92 -12.80 1.66 9.54
C HIS A 92 -13.88 2.15 8.57
N LYS A 93 -15.16 2.01 8.93
CA LYS A 93 -16.28 2.51 8.12
C LYS A 93 -16.15 4.02 7.91
N GLU A 94 -15.97 4.79 8.97
CA GLU A 94 -15.83 6.24 8.89
C GLU A 94 -14.62 6.67 8.06
N LEU A 95 -13.42 6.15 8.40
CA LEU A 95 -12.15 6.64 7.87
C LEU A 95 -11.76 6.01 6.51
N ASN A 96 -12.30 4.83 6.18
CA ASN A 96 -11.94 4.13 4.94
C ASN A 96 -13.12 4.12 3.95
N LEU A 97 -14.32 3.70 4.39
CA LEU A 97 -15.47 3.56 3.49
C LEU A 97 -16.13 4.91 3.21
N ASP A 98 -16.63 5.58 4.24
CA ASP A 98 -17.44 6.80 4.08
C ASP A 98 -16.57 7.96 3.55
N TYR A 99 -15.34 8.09 4.05
CA TYR A 99 -14.42 9.11 3.57
C TYR A 99 -14.02 8.88 2.10
N THR A 100 -13.74 7.65 1.69
CA THR A 100 -13.41 7.34 0.29
C THR A 100 -14.63 7.56 -0.62
N LYS A 101 -15.86 7.27 -0.15
CA LYS A 101 -17.10 7.61 -0.87
C LYS A 101 -17.24 9.12 -1.09
N ALA A 102 -16.93 9.94 -0.09
CA ALA A 102 -16.96 11.39 -0.24
C ALA A 102 -15.95 11.89 -1.27
N VAL A 103 -14.72 11.34 -1.27
CA VAL A 103 -13.70 11.64 -2.29
C VAL A 103 -14.16 11.22 -3.69
N TRP A 104 -14.72 10.01 -3.83
CA TRP A 104 -15.27 9.52 -5.10
C TRP A 104 -16.37 10.41 -5.64
N THR A 105 -17.35 10.78 -4.79
CA THR A 105 -18.47 11.66 -5.16
C THR A 105 -17.94 13.00 -5.67
N TYR A 106 -17.03 13.63 -4.93
CA TYR A 106 -16.38 14.87 -5.36
C TYR A 106 -15.68 14.72 -6.73
N CYS A 107 -14.90 13.65 -6.91
CA CYS A 107 -14.20 13.39 -8.17
C CYS A 107 -15.16 13.16 -9.34
N THR A 108 -16.29 12.49 -9.09
CA THR A 108 -17.34 12.24 -10.08
C THR A 108 -18.00 13.56 -10.50
N GLU A 109 -18.41 14.39 -9.53
CA GLU A 109 -19.09 15.68 -9.80
C GLU A 109 -18.18 16.68 -10.52
N ARG A 110 -16.88 16.69 -10.16
CA ARG A 110 -15.89 17.60 -10.73
C ARG A 110 -15.15 17.03 -11.93
N GLN A 111 -15.45 15.79 -12.33
CA GLN A 111 -14.79 15.09 -13.45
C GLN A 111 -13.27 15.05 -13.29
N ILE A 112 -12.81 14.69 -12.08
CA ILE A 112 -11.40 14.61 -11.71
C ILE A 112 -10.97 13.13 -11.65
N PRO A 113 -9.85 12.74 -12.28
CA PRO A 113 -9.25 11.41 -12.15
C PRO A 113 -8.94 11.05 -10.70
N LEU A 114 -9.22 9.78 -10.31
CA LEU A 114 -9.04 9.27 -8.96
C LEU A 114 -8.25 7.96 -8.97
N LEU A 115 -7.13 7.93 -8.24
CA LEU A 115 -6.46 6.71 -7.82
C LEU A 115 -6.73 6.53 -6.33
N TYR A 116 -7.22 5.35 -5.91
CA TYR A 116 -7.49 5.13 -4.48
C TYR A 116 -6.87 3.84 -3.96
N ALA A 117 -6.47 3.85 -2.69
CA ALA A 117 -5.91 2.68 -2.03
C ALA A 117 -6.99 1.66 -1.66
N SER A 118 -6.95 0.49 -2.30
CA SER A 118 -7.54 -0.74 -1.84
C SER A 118 -6.45 -1.62 -1.19
N SER A 119 -6.67 -2.92 -1.03
CA SER A 119 -5.73 -3.81 -0.35
C SER A 119 -5.89 -5.26 -0.80
N ALA A 120 -4.80 -6.01 -0.86
CA ALA A 120 -4.84 -7.48 -0.99
C ALA A 120 -5.53 -8.16 0.21
N ALA A 121 -5.72 -7.46 1.34
CA ALA A 121 -6.52 -7.96 2.48
C ALA A 121 -7.98 -8.26 2.10
N THR A 122 -8.49 -7.70 0.99
CA THR A 122 -9.82 -8.02 0.44
C THR A 122 -9.94 -9.46 -0.04
N TYR A 123 -8.83 -10.11 -0.43
CA TYR A 123 -8.84 -11.49 -0.89
C TYR A 123 -8.97 -12.55 0.22
N GLY A 124 -8.96 -12.11 1.49
CA GLY A 124 -9.09 -13.03 2.63
C GLY A 124 -8.00 -14.10 2.65
N ASN A 125 -8.38 -15.35 2.77
CA ASN A 125 -7.48 -16.51 2.73
C ASN A 125 -7.01 -16.88 1.31
N GLY A 126 -7.51 -16.20 0.28
CA GLY A 126 -7.19 -16.51 -1.13
C GLY A 126 -7.94 -17.72 -1.67
N GLU A 127 -9.07 -18.13 -1.07
CA GLU A 127 -9.90 -19.26 -1.53
C GLU A 127 -10.41 -19.06 -2.97
N HIS A 128 -10.63 -17.80 -3.35
CA HIS A 128 -11.04 -17.39 -4.70
C HIS A 128 -9.86 -16.93 -5.56
N GLY A 129 -8.60 -17.15 -5.12
CA GLY A 129 -7.40 -16.65 -5.78
C GLY A 129 -7.16 -15.15 -5.54
N TYR A 130 -6.25 -14.57 -6.32
CA TYR A 130 -5.78 -13.19 -6.16
C TYR A 130 -5.93 -12.39 -7.47
N SER A 131 -6.97 -12.65 -8.25
CA SER A 131 -7.19 -11.97 -9.52
C SER A 131 -7.98 -10.68 -9.35
N ASP A 132 -7.49 -9.59 -9.94
CA ASP A 132 -8.17 -8.29 -10.02
C ASP A 132 -9.17 -8.19 -11.19
N THR A 133 -9.30 -9.24 -11.99
CA THR A 133 -10.29 -9.37 -13.09
C THR A 133 -11.49 -10.22 -12.72
N MET A 134 -11.66 -10.56 -11.44
CA MET A 134 -12.79 -11.34 -10.96
C MET A 134 -14.12 -10.64 -11.29
N VAL A 135 -15.06 -11.38 -11.85
CA VAL A 135 -16.36 -10.84 -12.29
C VAL A 135 -17.23 -10.42 -11.10
N ASP A 136 -17.24 -11.24 -10.06
CA ASP A 136 -17.97 -10.96 -8.82
C ASP A 136 -17.02 -10.96 -7.64
N ILE A 137 -16.66 -9.78 -7.19
CA ILE A 137 -15.79 -9.63 -6.00
C ILE A 137 -16.56 -9.71 -4.68
N SER A 138 -17.90 -9.77 -4.69
CA SER A 138 -18.70 -9.84 -3.45
C SER A 138 -18.53 -11.17 -2.72
N VAL A 139 -17.99 -12.19 -3.39
CA VAL A 139 -17.66 -13.50 -2.79
C VAL A 139 -16.39 -13.48 -1.93
N LEU A 140 -15.60 -12.42 -1.99
CA LEU A 140 -14.37 -12.31 -1.20
C LEU A 140 -14.67 -12.09 0.28
N GLU A 141 -13.97 -12.83 1.14
CA GLU A 141 -14.16 -12.84 2.61
C GLU A 141 -12.90 -12.31 3.32
N PRO A 142 -12.82 -10.98 3.55
CA PRO A 142 -11.72 -10.40 4.31
C PRO A 142 -11.63 -10.92 5.75
N LEU A 143 -10.40 -11.10 6.27
CA LEU A 143 -10.17 -11.70 7.58
C LEU A 143 -10.29 -10.74 8.77
N ASN A 144 -10.43 -9.43 8.51
CA ASN A 144 -10.47 -8.40 9.54
C ASN A 144 -11.27 -7.17 9.08
N PRO A 145 -11.69 -6.30 10.03
CA PRO A 145 -12.48 -5.10 9.71
C PRO A 145 -11.82 -4.12 8.74
N TYR A 146 -10.48 -4.03 8.75
CA TYR A 146 -9.75 -3.22 7.76
C TYR A 146 -9.97 -3.75 6.34
N GLY A 147 -9.71 -5.04 6.10
CA GLY A 147 -9.95 -5.68 4.80
C GLY A 147 -11.40 -5.55 4.36
N GLN A 148 -12.36 -5.74 5.30
CA GLN A 148 -13.78 -5.57 5.04
C GLN A 148 -14.11 -4.15 4.57
N SER A 149 -13.56 -3.11 5.20
CA SER A 149 -13.82 -1.72 4.79
C SER A 149 -13.33 -1.40 3.39
N LYS A 150 -12.23 -2.03 2.96
CA LYS A 150 -11.72 -1.91 1.58
C LYS A 150 -12.57 -2.67 0.58
N GLN A 151 -13.00 -3.87 0.96
CA GLN A 151 -13.92 -4.69 0.16
C GLN A 151 -15.27 -4.00 -0.04
N ASP A 152 -15.85 -3.44 1.02
CA ASP A 152 -17.13 -2.74 0.95
C ASP A 152 -17.07 -1.55 0.01
N PHE A 153 -15.91 -0.83 -0.01
CA PHE A 153 -15.74 0.26 -0.95
C PHE A 153 -15.55 -0.25 -2.39
N ASP A 154 -14.73 -1.27 -2.62
CA ASP A 154 -14.50 -1.84 -3.95
C ASP A 154 -15.83 -2.35 -4.58
N VAL A 155 -16.64 -3.09 -3.80
CA VAL A 155 -17.97 -3.57 -4.23
C VAL A 155 -18.89 -2.39 -4.55
N TRP A 156 -18.95 -1.39 -3.67
CA TRP A 156 -19.75 -0.20 -3.90
C TRP A 156 -19.31 0.56 -5.15
N ALA A 157 -18.00 0.77 -5.36
CA ALA A 157 -17.48 1.49 -6.51
C ALA A 157 -17.82 0.84 -7.85
N LEU A 158 -17.75 -0.50 -7.93
CA LEU A 158 -18.12 -1.26 -9.14
C LEU A 158 -19.62 -1.20 -9.47
N GLN A 159 -20.47 -0.88 -8.50
CA GLN A 159 -21.92 -0.75 -8.69
C GLN A 159 -22.34 0.66 -9.13
N GLN A 160 -21.41 1.65 -9.11
CA GLN A 160 -21.77 3.02 -9.46
C GLN A 160 -21.93 3.20 -10.97
N THR A 161 -23.03 3.81 -11.38
CA THR A 161 -23.25 4.24 -12.77
C THR A 161 -22.54 5.56 -13.09
N ALA A 162 -22.47 6.47 -12.10
CA ALA A 162 -21.70 7.70 -12.17
C ALA A 162 -20.34 7.50 -11.47
N CYS A 163 -19.24 7.77 -12.18
CA CYS A 163 -17.88 7.55 -11.68
C CYS A 163 -16.93 8.66 -12.14
N PRO A 164 -15.76 8.79 -11.49
CA PRO A 164 -14.71 9.68 -12.00
C PRO A 164 -14.30 9.29 -13.43
N PRO A 165 -13.84 10.22 -14.27
CA PRO A 165 -13.54 9.96 -15.69
C PRO A 165 -12.46 8.87 -15.87
N GLN A 166 -11.47 8.85 -14.98
CA GLN A 166 -10.52 7.74 -14.79
C GLN A 166 -10.51 7.41 -13.31
N TRP A 167 -10.59 6.09 -13.00
CA TRP A 167 -10.49 5.65 -11.62
C TRP A 167 -9.82 4.29 -11.50
N TYR A 168 -8.94 4.15 -10.50
CA TYR A 168 -8.19 2.95 -10.26
C TYR A 168 -8.19 2.61 -8.78
N GLY A 169 -8.77 1.46 -8.43
CA GLY A 169 -8.70 0.87 -7.09
C GLY A 169 -7.47 -0.03 -6.98
N LEU A 170 -6.53 0.36 -6.14
CA LEU A 170 -5.19 -0.21 -6.07
C LEU A 170 -5.10 -1.22 -4.92
N LYS A 171 -5.15 -2.52 -5.22
CA LYS A 171 -5.03 -3.61 -4.24
C LYS A 171 -3.56 -3.84 -3.91
N PHE A 172 -3.05 -3.09 -2.91
CA PHE A 172 -1.66 -3.21 -2.46
C PHE A 172 -1.41 -4.55 -1.78
N PHE A 173 -0.35 -5.25 -2.22
CA PHE A 173 0.20 -6.42 -1.56
C PHE A 173 1.14 -6.01 -0.42
N ASN A 174 2.15 -6.80 -0.08
CA ASN A 174 2.99 -6.52 1.09
C ASN A 174 4.05 -5.47 0.78
N VAL A 175 3.67 -4.20 0.84
CA VAL A 175 4.57 -3.08 0.56
C VAL A 175 5.58 -2.89 1.69
N TYR A 176 6.86 -2.69 1.34
CA TYR A 176 7.96 -2.37 2.25
C TYR A 176 8.83 -1.25 1.69
N GLY A 177 9.59 -0.57 2.57
CA GLY A 177 10.55 0.46 2.15
C GLY A 177 10.63 1.68 3.05
N PRO A 178 11.36 2.73 2.64
CA PRO A 178 11.52 3.95 3.44
C PRO A 178 10.19 4.62 3.79
N HIS A 179 10.19 5.41 4.85
CA HIS A 179 9.04 6.13 5.41
C HIS A 179 8.00 5.27 6.17
N GLU A 180 8.29 4.01 6.46
CA GLU A 180 7.35 3.15 7.21
C GLU A 180 7.54 3.12 8.74
N SER A 181 8.56 3.74 9.29
CA SER A 181 8.93 3.67 10.73
C SER A 181 7.79 4.06 11.68
N HIS A 182 6.97 5.06 11.31
CA HIS A 182 5.81 5.51 12.08
C HIS A 182 4.69 4.46 12.22
N LYS A 183 4.75 3.36 11.46
CA LYS A 183 3.73 2.28 11.51
C LYS A 183 3.88 1.38 12.74
N GLY A 184 4.98 1.51 13.50
CA GLY A 184 5.23 0.67 14.67
C GLY A 184 5.15 -0.82 14.31
N ARG A 185 4.35 -1.60 15.05
CA ARG A 185 4.20 -3.05 14.78
C ARG A 185 3.66 -3.41 13.40
N MET A 186 3.05 -2.47 12.69
CA MET A 186 2.52 -2.65 11.34
C MET A 186 3.54 -2.31 10.25
N ALA A 187 4.79 -1.96 10.62
CA ALA A 187 5.89 -1.84 9.67
C ALA A 187 6.24 -3.21 9.05
N SER A 188 6.95 -3.20 7.93
CA SER A 188 7.28 -4.43 7.21
C SER A 188 8.17 -5.37 8.04
N VAL A 189 8.13 -6.65 7.68
CA VAL A 189 9.03 -7.66 8.30
C VAL A 189 10.49 -7.31 8.06
N ILE A 190 10.84 -6.66 6.94
CA ILE A 190 12.21 -6.20 6.65
C ILE A 190 12.66 -5.15 7.67
N PHE A 191 11.80 -4.17 7.96
CA PHE A 191 12.07 -3.15 8.99
C PHE A 191 12.31 -3.79 10.35
N HIS A 192 11.43 -4.70 10.77
CA HIS A 192 11.58 -5.42 12.04
C HIS A 192 12.80 -6.33 12.05
N ALA A 193 13.10 -7.04 10.96
CA ALA A 193 14.27 -7.88 10.82
C ALA A 193 15.57 -7.10 11.01
N PHE A 194 15.70 -5.95 10.35
CA PHE A 194 16.86 -5.08 10.53
C PHE A 194 17.09 -4.72 12.00
N HIS A 195 16.06 -4.25 12.69
CA HIS A 195 16.18 -3.85 14.10
C HIS A 195 16.48 -5.04 15.03
N GLN A 196 15.85 -6.21 14.83
CA GLN A 196 16.14 -7.41 15.61
C GLN A 196 17.58 -7.88 15.41
N ILE A 197 18.07 -7.94 14.17
CA ILE A 197 19.43 -8.35 13.86
C ILE A 197 20.43 -7.37 14.45
N LYS A 198 20.21 -6.06 14.32
CA LYS A 198 21.12 -5.04 14.91
C LYS A 198 21.16 -5.11 16.42
N GLN A 199 20.05 -5.45 17.09
CA GLN A 199 19.96 -5.50 18.55
C GLN A 199 20.40 -6.84 19.15
N HIS A 200 20.10 -7.96 18.47
CA HIS A 200 20.22 -9.30 19.03
C HIS A 200 21.10 -10.26 18.20
N GLY A 201 21.54 -9.85 17.01
CA GLY A 201 22.30 -10.72 16.09
C GLY A 201 21.45 -11.83 15.43
N ASN A 202 20.14 -11.82 15.60
CA ASN A 202 19.23 -12.80 15.02
C ASN A 202 17.88 -12.20 14.67
N ILE A 203 17.07 -12.94 13.86
CA ILE A 203 15.67 -12.67 13.60
C ILE A 203 14.78 -13.83 14.08
N LYS A 204 13.58 -13.52 14.55
CA LYS A 204 12.55 -14.52 14.90
C LYS A 204 11.51 -14.58 13.79
N LEU A 205 11.36 -15.75 13.19
CA LEU A 205 10.32 -16.06 12.20
C LEU A 205 9.33 -17.07 12.78
N PHE A 206 8.09 -17.08 12.30
CA PHE A 206 7.10 -18.04 12.71
C PHE A 206 7.35 -19.42 12.10
N ARG A 207 7.20 -20.46 12.94
CA ARG A 207 7.11 -21.84 12.48
C ARG A 207 5.87 -22.05 11.63
N SER A 208 5.98 -23.00 10.72
CA SER A 208 4.82 -23.52 10.02
C SER A 208 4.01 -24.43 10.95
N HIS A 209 2.69 -24.29 10.93
CA HIS A 209 1.74 -25.22 11.55
C HIS A 209 0.90 -25.93 10.47
N ARG A 210 1.36 -25.88 9.21
CA ARG A 210 0.71 -26.51 8.06
C ARG A 210 1.62 -27.56 7.45
N GLU A 211 1.07 -28.76 7.26
CA GLU A 211 1.80 -29.85 6.60
C GLU A 211 2.26 -29.46 5.18
N GLY A 212 3.43 -29.88 4.80
CA GLY A 212 4.04 -29.58 3.49
C GLY A 212 4.68 -28.20 3.35
N ILE A 213 4.64 -27.35 4.38
CA ILE A 213 5.32 -26.04 4.39
C ILE A 213 6.32 -26.04 5.56
N ALA A 214 7.61 -25.85 5.23
CA ALA A 214 8.66 -25.76 6.23
C ALA A 214 8.61 -24.43 7.00
N ASP A 215 9.31 -24.36 8.14
CA ASP A 215 9.45 -23.17 8.98
C ASP A 215 10.03 -22.00 8.18
N GLY A 216 9.37 -20.84 8.21
CA GLY A 216 9.77 -19.64 7.47
C GLY A 216 9.49 -19.67 5.95
N GLU A 217 8.94 -20.79 5.43
CA GLU A 217 8.61 -20.93 3.99
C GLU A 217 7.17 -20.52 3.64
N GLN A 218 6.45 -19.90 4.58
CA GLN A 218 5.24 -19.13 4.23
C GLN A 218 5.61 -18.01 3.27
N GLN A 219 4.78 -17.73 2.28
CA GLN A 219 5.11 -16.84 1.17
C GLN A 219 4.18 -15.62 1.08
N ARG A 220 4.75 -14.50 0.66
CA ARG A 220 4.04 -13.25 0.37
C ARG A 220 4.57 -12.62 -0.91
N ASP A 221 3.71 -11.92 -1.59
CA ASP A 221 4.13 -10.97 -2.61
C ASP A 221 4.62 -9.69 -1.91
N PHE A 222 5.94 -9.59 -1.76
CA PHE A 222 6.61 -8.42 -1.18
C PHE A 222 6.95 -7.44 -2.29
N VAL A 223 6.39 -6.25 -2.25
CA VAL A 223 6.61 -5.21 -3.27
C VAL A 223 7.32 -4.00 -2.69
N TYR A 224 8.39 -3.55 -3.35
CA TYR A 224 9.14 -2.39 -2.91
C TYR A 224 8.37 -1.10 -3.19
N VAL A 225 8.39 -0.15 -2.25
CA VAL A 225 7.58 1.07 -2.35
C VAL A 225 7.89 1.90 -3.59
N PHE A 226 9.11 1.88 -4.10
CA PHE A 226 9.47 2.58 -5.34
C PHE A 226 8.82 1.94 -6.58
N ASP A 227 8.66 0.62 -6.60
CA ASP A 227 7.90 -0.05 -7.66
C ASP A 227 6.44 0.32 -7.60
N VAL A 228 5.88 0.34 -6.38
CA VAL A 228 4.50 0.81 -6.15
C VAL A 228 4.31 2.22 -6.71
N VAL A 229 5.17 3.16 -6.35
CA VAL A 229 5.09 4.56 -6.80
C VAL A 229 5.24 4.65 -8.33
N ASN A 230 6.10 3.85 -8.94
CA ASN A 230 6.25 3.80 -10.39
C ASN A 230 4.98 3.29 -11.09
N MET A 231 4.31 2.25 -10.54
CA MET A 231 3.01 1.77 -11.05
C MET A 231 1.93 2.87 -10.95
N LEU A 232 1.79 3.51 -9.79
CA LEU A 232 0.83 4.59 -9.59
C LEU A 232 1.06 5.74 -10.56
N TRP A 233 2.31 6.16 -10.70
CA TRP A 233 2.69 7.21 -11.62
C TRP A 233 2.40 6.84 -13.08
N TRP A 234 2.76 5.61 -13.47
CA TRP A 234 2.46 5.11 -14.80
C TRP A 234 0.96 5.14 -15.10
N MET A 235 0.12 4.66 -14.18
CA MET A 235 -1.34 4.67 -14.34
C MET A 235 -1.89 6.09 -14.47
N ALA A 236 -1.38 7.04 -13.68
CA ALA A 236 -1.77 8.45 -13.74
C ALA A 236 -1.38 9.12 -15.07
N GLN A 237 -0.38 8.58 -15.78
CA GLN A 237 0.08 9.10 -17.07
C GLN A 237 -0.56 8.43 -18.30
N HIS A 238 -0.81 7.11 -18.22
CA HIS A 238 -1.21 6.30 -19.38
C HIS A 238 -2.70 6.01 -19.46
N HIS A 239 -3.43 6.27 -18.37
CA HIS A 239 -4.89 6.14 -18.30
C HIS A 239 -5.40 4.76 -18.78
N PRO A 240 -5.00 3.64 -18.15
CA PRO A 240 -5.55 2.33 -18.49
C PRO A 240 -7.06 2.27 -18.25
N ALA A 241 -7.71 1.16 -18.59
CA ALA A 241 -9.14 0.99 -18.36
C ALA A 241 -9.49 1.10 -16.87
N ASN A 242 -10.60 1.78 -16.56
CA ASN A 242 -11.10 1.93 -15.18
C ASN A 242 -11.30 0.57 -14.50
N GLY A 243 -11.06 0.52 -13.20
CA GLY A 243 -11.31 -0.68 -12.39
C GLY A 243 -10.30 -0.93 -11.29
N LEU A 244 -10.33 -2.17 -10.78
CA LEU A 244 -9.41 -2.63 -9.74
C LEU A 244 -8.13 -3.16 -10.36
N TYR A 245 -7.00 -2.91 -9.71
CA TYR A 245 -5.67 -3.36 -10.15
C TYR A 245 -4.87 -3.88 -8.96
N ASN A 246 -4.28 -5.03 -9.11
CA ASN A 246 -3.27 -5.52 -8.18
C ASN A 246 -1.98 -4.69 -8.30
N ILE A 247 -1.41 -4.37 -7.14
CA ILE A 247 -0.14 -3.65 -7.01
C ILE A 247 0.80 -4.55 -6.20
N GLY A 248 1.54 -5.38 -6.89
CA GLY A 248 2.47 -6.38 -6.39
C GLY A 248 3.59 -6.63 -7.38
N THR A 249 4.35 -7.71 -7.17
CA THR A 249 5.41 -8.16 -8.09
C THR A 249 4.95 -9.30 -9.01
N GLY A 250 3.87 -9.98 -8.62
CA GLY A 250 3.44 -11.22 -9.27
C GLY A 250 4.30 -12.43 -8.87
N LYS A 251 5.16 -12.28 -7.85
CA LYS A 251 6.04 -13.32 -7.35
C LYS A 251 5.94 -13.42 -5.82
N ALA A 252 5.52 -14.59 -5.34
CA ALA A 252 5.54 -14.88 -3.92
C ALA A 252 6.93 -15.31 -3.46
N GLU A 253 7.43 -14.71 -2.39
CA GLU A 253 8.73 -15.02 -1.79
C GLU A 253 8.56 -15.40 -0.31
N SER A 254 9.45 -16.27 0.20
CA SER A 254 9.37 -16.75 1.58
C SER A 254 9.91 -15.73 2.60
N PHE A 255 9.49 -15.87 3.86
CA PHE A 255 10.08 -15.09 4.93
C PHE A 255 11.55 -15.44 5.16
N ASN A 256 11.97 -16.66 4.83
CA ASN A 256 13.38 -17.04 4.83
C ASN A 256 14.17 -16.27 3.79
N ALA A 257 13.69 -16.17 2.55
CA ALA A 257 14.33 -15.38 1.50
C ALA A 257 14.48 -13.91 1.90
N LEU A 258 13.42 -13.34 2.50
CA LEU A 258 13.45 -11.99 3.06
C LEU A 258 14.53 -11.84 4.14
N ALA A 259 14.57 -12.76 5.12
CA ALA A 259 15.57 -12.72 6.21
C ALA A 259 16.98 -12.81 5.67
N HIS A 260 17.26 -13.74 4.74
CA HIS A 260 18.56 -13.84 4.07
C HIS A 260 18.96 -12.54 3.36
N GLY A 261 18.02 -11.87 2.69
CA GLY A 261 18.27 -10.58 2.05
C GLY A 261 18.70 -9.49 3.04
N VAL A 262 18.09 -9.45 4.24
CA VAL A 262 18.48 -8.49 5.29
C VAL A 262 19.85 -8.82 5.88
N PHE A 263 20.17 -10.10 6.16
CA PHE A 263 21.50 -10.50 6.62
C PHE A 263 22.58 -10.17 5.58
N GLU A 264 22.33 -10.45 4.30
CA GLU A 264 23.25 -10.09 3.22
C GLU A 264 23.49 -8.58 3.15
N ALA A 265 22.42 -7.78 3.30
CA ALA A 265 22.54 -6.32 3.31
C ALA A 265 23.45 -5.82 4.45
N LEU A 266 23.38 -6.48 5.60
CA LEU A 266 24.20 -6.19 6.78
C LEU A 266 25.60 -6.83 6.74
N GLN A 267 25.89 -7.66 5.74
CA GLN A 267 27.13 -8.44 5.62
C GLN A 267 27.36 -9.39 6.82
N LEU A 268 26.30 -10.02 7.30
CA LEU A 268 26.30 -10.95 8.42
C LEU A 268 25.87 -12.35 7.97
N GLU A 269 26.36 -13.39 8.66
CA GLU A 269 25.87 -14.75 8.48
C GLU A 269 24.42 -14.89 9.00
N PRO A 270 23.56 -15.63 8.28
CA PRO A 270 22.17 -15.81 8.69
C PRO A 270 22.03 -16.50 10.05
N ASN A 271 21.25 -15.92 10.95
CA ASN A 271 20.89 -16.47 12.25
C ASN A 271 19.39 -16.32 12.48
N ILE A 272 18.63 -17.32 12.06
CA ILE A 272 17.16 -17.33 12.08
C ILE A 272 16.68 -18.24 13.21
N GLN A 273 15.86 -17.73 14.12
CA GLN A 273 15.17 -18.48 15.17
C GLN A 273 13.71 -18.68 14.79
N TYR A 274 13.24 -19.92 14.79
CA TYR A 274 11.83 -20.20 14.52
C TYR A 274 11.06 -20.30 15.84
N ILE A 275 10.01 -19.49 15.97
CA ILE A 275 9.12 -19.42 17.14
C ILE A 275 7.71 -19.86 16.76
N ASP A 276 6.94 -20.35 17.70
CA ASP A 276 5.56 -20.74 17.44
C ASP A 276 4.71 -19.53 17.06
N THR A 277 3.86 -19.69 16.05
CA THR A 277 2.85 -18.70 15.71
C THR A 277 1.87 -18.55 16.89
N PRO A 278 1.61 -17.35 17.40
CA PRO A 278 0.65 -17.13 18.48
C PRO A 278 -0.71 -17.78 18.17
N ILE A 279 -1.31 -18.41 19.19
CA ILE A 279 -2.53 -19.22 19.02
C ILE A 279 -3.70 -18.40 18.49
N ASP A 280 -3.81 -17.13 18.92
CA ASP A 280 -4.87 -16.20 18.55
C ASP A 280 -4.87 -15.79 17.06
N ILE A 281 -3.73 -15.91 16.39
CA ILE A 281 -3.60 -15.58 14.95
C ILE A 281 -3.37 -16.81 14.06
N ARG A 282 -3.07 -17.98 14.66
CA ARG A 282 -2.65 -19.20 13.94
C ARG A 282 -3.66 -19.64 12.88
N ASP A 283 -4.93 -19.70 13.23
CA ASP A 283 -6.01 -20.16 12.35
C ASP A 283 -6.35 -19.15 11.24
N LYS A 284 -5.98 -17.89 11.45
CA LYS A 284 -6.17 -16.78 10.47
C LYS A 284 -4.89 -16.44 9.71
N TYR A 285 -3.80 -17.20 9.95
CA TYR A 285 -2.51 -16.89 9.37
C TYR A 285 -2.48 -17.32 7.90
N GLN A 286 -2.34 -16.32 7.00
CA GLN A 286 -2.20 -16.59 5.58
C GLN A 286 -0.86 -17.27 5.29
N TYR A 287 -0.85 -18.35 4.54
CA TYR A 287 0.37 -19.07 4.14
C TYR A 287 0.91 -18.67 2.79
N PHE A 288 0.06 -18.08 1.94
CA PHE A 288 0.42 -17.68 0.60
C PHE A 288 -0.37 -16.44 0.15
N THR A 289 0.31 -15.49 -0.47
CA THR A 289 -0.31 -14.42 -1.26
C THR A 289 0.58 -14.10 -2.48
N GLN A 290 -0.03 -13.98 -3.65
CA GLN A 290 0.66 -13.60 -4.89
C GLN A 290 -0.28 -12.80 -5.77
N ALA A 291 0.14 -11.62 -6.20
CA ALA A 291 -0.64 -10.79 -7.12
C ALA A 291 -0.74 -11.43 -8.50
N ASP A 292 -1.95 -11.50 -9.06
CA ASP A 292 -2.10 -11.67 -10.49
C ASP A 292 -1.90 -10.30 -11.15
N MET A 293 -0.77 -10.14 -11.85
CA MET A 293 -0.39 -8.88 -12.49
C MET A 293 -0.80 -8.79 -13.96
N ASN A 294 -1.53 -9.79 -14.47
CA ASN A 294 -1.86 -9.89 -15.89
C ASN A 294 -2.61 -8.65 -16.41
N ARG A 295 -3.55 -8.12 -15.65
CA ARG A 295 -4.32 -6.93 -16.04
C ARG A 295 -3.41 -5.72 -16.24
N LEU A 296 -2.51 -5.44 -15.32
CA LEU A 296 -1.59 -4.31 -15.41
C LEU A 296 -0.59 -4.49 -16.57
N HIS A 297 -0.10 -5.72 -16.76
CA HIS A 297 0.77 -6.05 -17.91
C HIS A 297 0.06 -5.91 -19.25
N GLN A 298 -1.17 -6.38 -19.36
CA GLN A 298 -1.99 -6.21 -20.58
C GLN A 298 -2.32 -4.74 -20.86
N ALA A 299 -2.40 -3.91 -19.83
CA ALA A 299 -2.54 -2.48 -19.97
C ALA A 299 -1.26 -1.78 -20.48
N GLY A 300 -0.11 -2.48 -20.50
CA GLY A 300 1.16 -2.00 -21.05
C GLY A 300 2.25 -1.67 -20.02
N TYR A 301 2.05 -1.97 -18.73
CA TYR A 301 3.10 -1.78 -17.71
C TYR A 301 4.07 -2.97 -17.71
N HIS A 302 5.33 -2.70 -18.08
CA HIS A 302 6.40 -3.72 -18.15
C HIS A 302 7.73 -3.22 -17.58
N GLN A 303 7.67 -2.25 -16.65
CA GLN A 303 8.89 -1.74 -16.04
C GLN A 303 9.54 -2.81 -15.14
N PRO A 304 10.88 -2.87 -15.09
CA PRO A 304 11.59 -3.74 -14.15
C PRO A 304 11.19 -3.44 -12.70
N GLN A 305 11.12 -4.48 -11.91
CA GLN A 305 10.82 -4.39 -10.48
C GLN A 305 11.96 -4.98 -9.66
N PHE A 306 12.07 -4.52 -8.42
CA PHE A 306 12.97 -5.13 -7.45
C PHE A 306 12.47 -6.53 -7.07
N ASP A 307 13.36 -7.53 -7.07
CA ASP A 307 13.11 -8.76 -6.34
C ASP A 307 13.34 -8.54 -4.83
N ILE A 308 12.96 -9.53 -4.01
CA ILE A 308 13.08 -9.38 -2.55
C ILE A 308 14.53 -9.16 -2.10
N ARG A 309 15.50 -9.79 -2.74
CA ARG A 309 16.92 -9.64 -2.41
C ARG A 309 17.42 -8.23 -2.74
N SER A 310 17.24 -7.76 -3.96
CA SER A 310 17.68 -6.43 -4.40
C SER A 310 16.96 -5.31 -3.64
N GLY A 311 15.67 -5.48 -3.36
CA GLY A 311 14.89 -4.54 -2.55
C GLY A 311 15.37 -4.49 -1.09
N CYS A 312 15.68 -5.63 -0.45
CA CYS A 312 16.28 -5.67 0.88
C CYS A 312 17.63 -4.95 0.91
N LEU A 313 18.50 -5.21 -0.08
CA LEU A 313 19.82 -4.57 -0.18
C LEU A 313 19.68 -3.05 -0.30
N ASP A 314 18.80 -2.58 -1.16
CA ASP A 314 18.57 -1.14 -1.38
C ASP A 314 17.99 -0.48 -0.13
N TYR A 315 16.93 -1.05 0.44
CA TYR A 315 16.25 -0.48 1.60
C TYR A 315 17.14 -0.44 2.84
N VAL A 316 17.78 -1.55 3.17
CA VAL A 316 18.62 -1.64 4.37
C VAL A 316 19.84 -0.72 4.25
N ARG A 317 20.56 -0.76 3.12
CA ARG A 317 21.82 -0.02 2.98
C ARG A 317 21.66 1.48 2.82
N LYS A 318 20.56 1.93 2.16
CA LYS A 318 20.36 3.35 1.88
C LYS A 318 19.52 4.09 2.92
N TYR A 319 18.63 3.37 3.64
CA TYR A 319 17.61 4.01 4.45
C TYR A 319 17.57 3.54 5.91
N LEU A 320 18.16 2.38 6.25
CA LEU A 320 18.12 1.86 7.62
C LEU A 320 19.50 1.87 8.31
N MET A 321 20.60 1.85 7.54
CA MET A 321 21.98 1.96 8.08
C MET A 321 22.35 3.41 8.32
#